data_21ee1f913eea1886634267d1a673fbe1
#
_entry.id   21ee1f913eea1886634267d1a673fbe1
#
_cell.length_a   1.000
_cell.length_b   1.000
_cell.length_c   1.000
_cell.angle_alpha   90.00
_cell.angle_beta   90.00
_cell.angle_gamma   90.00
#
_symmetry.space_group_name_H-M   'P 1'
#
loop_
_entity.id
_entity.type
_entity.pdbx_description
1 polymer ?
#
loop_
_entity_poly.entity_id
_entity_poly.type
_entity_poly.pdbx_seq_one_letter_code
_entity_poly.pdbx_strand_id
1 'polypeptide(L)'
;KELGLVKRAADGAYQRADVVQMQTRGPRADAQRAVADYLKRVERVEQMIILKTDPGEAQLLALAIDRATYDEVVGTIGGDDTILVIARPRRAAAEMVKRFETWARA
;
A
#
# COMPACT_ATOMS: atom_id res chain seq x y z
N LYS A 1 -15.27 4.06 18.10
CA LYS A 1 -14.63 4.26 18.02
C LYS A 1 -14.42 4.02 17.92
N GLU A 2 -14.56 3.66 17.91
CA GLU A 2 -13.87 3.76 17.84
C GLU A 2 -13.52 3.51 17.53
N LEU A 3 -14.33 2.87 17.57
CA LEU A 3 -13.66 2.82 17.25
C LEU A 3 -13.42 2.64 17.16
N GLY A 4 -14.22 2.14 17.10
CA GLY A 4 -13.53 2.19 16.61
C GLY A 4 -13.25 1.90 17.03
N LEU A 5 -13.55 1.34 16.93
CA LEU A 5 -12.86 1.23 16.99
C LEU A 5 -12.87 1.05 17.26
N VAL A 6 -13.32 0.70 17.54
CA VAL A 6 -12.63 0.76 17.59
C VAL A 6 -12.81 0.58 17.94
N LYS A 7 -13.31 -0.01 17.90
CA LYS A 7 -12.90 -0.04 17.94
C LYS A 7 -12.91 0.05 18.29
N ARG A 8 -13.54 -0.70 18.68
CA ARG A 8 -13.00 -0.61 18.85
C ARG A 8 -12.90 -0.38 19.33
N ALA A 9 -13.61 -0.91 20.02
CA ALA A 9 -12.95 -0.65 20.37
C ALA A 9 -13.03 -0.54 20.64
N ALA A 10 -13.56 -1.10 21.14
CA ALA A 10 -13.08 -0.86 21.44
C ALA A 10 -13.12 -0.68 21.74
N ASP A 11 -13.35 -1.38 22.25
CA ASP A 11 -12.94 -0.98 22.76
C ASP A 11 -12.45 -0.84 23.02
N GLY A 12 -12.61 -1.17 23.29
CA GLY A 12 -11.99 -1.02 23.63
C GLY A 12 -11.29 -1.32 23.95
N ALA A 13 -11.31 -1.72 24.11
CA ALA A 13 -10.18 -1.91 24.47
C ALA A 13 -9.55 -2.85 23.88
N TYR A 14 -8.93 -2.96 23.22
CA TYR A 14 -8.15 -3.61 22.89
C TYR A 14 -7.05 -3.27 22.60
N GLN A 15 -6.25 -3.61 23.06
CA GLN A 15 -5.28 -3.26 23.13
C GLN A 15 -4.31 -4.16 23.17
N ARG A 16 -4.14 -4.86 22.44
CA ARG A 16 -3.39 -5.92 22.29
C ARG A 16 -2.11 -5.61 21.62
N ALA A 17 -1.11 -6.46 21.67
CA ALA A 17 0.23 -6.21 21.18
C ALA A 17 0.25 -5.99 19.68
N ASP A 18 -0.54 -6.77 18.93
CA ASP A 18 -0.57 -6.61 17.49
C ASP A 18 -1.21 -5.31 17.06
N VAL A 19 -2.23 -4.86 17.79
CA VAL A 19 -2.87 -3.57 17.52
C VAL A 19 -1.87 -2.43 17.79
N VAL A 20 -1.15 -2.54 18.90
CA VAL A 20 -0.16 -1.54 19.24
C VAL A 20 0.95 -1.49 18.19
N GLN A 21 1.38 -2.65 17.71
CA GLN A 21 2.39 -2.69 16.66
C GLN A 21 1.92 -2.07 15.36
N MET A 22 0.67 -2.29 14.99
CA MET A 22 0.14 -1.65 13.79
C MET A 22 0.15 -0.15 13.92
N GLN A 23 -0.18 0.37 15.11
CA GLN A 23 -0.17 1.81 15.34
C GLN A 23 1.24 2.37 15.29
N THR A 24 2.23 1.63 15.79
CA THR A 24 3.61 2.13 15.78
C THR A 24 4.27 2.03 14.42
N ARG A 25 3.89 1.03 13.60
CA ARG A 25 4.44 0.91 12.25
C ARG A 25 3.98 2.02 11.33
N GLY A 26 2.69 2.31 11.38
CA GLY A 26 2.10 3.32 10.55
C GLY A 26 1.81 2.86 9.12
N PRO A 27 1.06 3.69 8.37
CA PRO A 27 0.59 3.30 7.03
C PRO A 27 1.71 3.10 6.03
N ARG A 28 2.80 3.87 6.12
CA ARG A 28 3.89 3.72 5.15
C ARG A 28 4.67 2.44 5.36
N ALA A 29 4.87 2.04 6.61
CA ALA A 29 5.50 0.76 6.89
C ALA A 29 4.60 -0.38 6.43
N ASP A 30 3.29 -0.24 6.60
CA ASP A 30 2.34 -1.23 6.13
C ASP A 30 2.37 -1.36 4.61
N ALA A 31 2.49 -0.23 3.89
CA ALA A 31 2.58 -0.26 2.43
C ALA A 31 3.84 -0.97 1.97
N GLN A 32 4.98 -0.70 2.61
CA GLN A 32 6.22 -1.37 2.26
C GLN A 32 6.12 -2.88 2.47
N ARG A 33 5.50 -3.28 3.58
CA ARG A 33 5.29 -4.69 3.85
C ARG A 33 4.36 -5.33 2.84
N ALA A 34 3.29 -4.64 2.47
CA ALA A 34 2.35 -5.16 1.48
C ALA A 34 3.03 -5.34 0.12
N VAL A 35 3.88 -4.39 -0.26
CA VAL A 35 4.66 -4.53 -1.49
C VAL A 35 5.55 -5.76 -1.41
N ALA A 36 6.25 -5.95 -0.30
CA ALA A 36 7.12 -7.11 -0.12
C ALA A 36 6.32 -8.41 -0.19
N ASP A 37 5.12 -8.42 0.37
CA ASP A 37 4.32 -9.63 0.44
C ASP A 37 3.61 -9.97 -0.87
N TYR A 38 3.15 -8.95 -1.61
CA TYR A 38 2.21 -9.17 -2.71
C TYR A 38 2.74 -8.82 -4.09
N LEU A 39 3.69 -7.91 -4.21
CA LEU A 39 4.10 -7.42 -5.53
C LEU A 39 4.96 -8.45 -6.25
N LYS A 40 4.55 -8.80 -7.49
CA LYS A 40 5.27 -9.76 -8.33
C LYS A 40 5.98 -9.09 -9.49
N ARG A 41 5.37 -8.07 -10.07
CA ARG A 41 5.96 -7.36 -11.20
C ARG A 41 5.54 -5.91 -11.18
N VAL A 42 6.41 -5.06 -11.71
CA VAL A 42 6.11 -3.63 -11.84
C VAL A 42 6.57 -3.16 -13.22
N GLU A 43 5.74 -2.33 -13.83
CA GLU A 43 6.05 -1.76 -15.14
C GLU A 43 5.54 -0.34 -15.19
N ARG A 44 6.31 0.56 -15.79
CA ARG A 44 5.93 1.97 -15.88
C ARG A 44 5.59 2.32 -17.32
N VAL A 45 4.49 3.07 -17.50
CA VAL A 45 4.11 3.65 -18.79
C VAL A 45 3.78 5.12 -18.51
N GLU A 46 4.72 6.00 -18.82
CA GLU A 46 4.56 7.44 -18.54
C GLU A 46 4.30 7.67 -17.05
N GLN A 47 3.15 8.23 -16.71
CA GLN A 47 2.76 8.46 -15.32
C GLN A 47 2.02 7.29 -14.70
N MET A 48 1.85 6.22 -15.44
CA MET A 48 1.13 5.05 -14.96
C MET A 48 2.12 3.97 -14.55
N ILE A 49 1.84 3.35 -13.42
CA ILE A 49 2.64 2.25 -12.92
C ILE A 49 1.72 1.05 -12.81
N ILE A 50 2.07 -0.03 -13.47
CA ILE A 50 1.29 -1.25 -13.44
C ILE A 50 1.94 -2.21 -12.45
N LEU A 51 1.20 -2.58 -11.41
CA LEU A 51 1.68 -3.52 -10.42
C LEU A 51 0.91 -4.83 -10.59
N LYS A 52 1.64 -5.93 -10.59
CA LYS A 52 1.03 -7.26 -10.69
C LYS A 52 1.22 -8.01 -9.39
N THR A 53 0.16 -8.70 -8.97
CA THR A 53 0.17 -9.55 -7.78
C THR A 53 -0.33 -10.93 -8.19
N ASP A 54 -0.45 -11.83 -7.23
CA ASP A 54 -1.18 -13.08 -7.45
C ASP A 54 -2.69 -12.77 -7.43
N PRO A 55 -3.50 -13.65 -8.03
CA PRO A 55 -4.94 -13.42 -8.06
C PRO A 55 -5.53 -13.20 -6.67
N GLY A 56 -6.41 -12.23 -6.57
CA GLY A 56 -7.10 -11.93 -5.32
C GLY A 56 -6.36 -10.99 -4.39
N GLU A 57 -5.14 -10.56 -4.74
CA GLU A 57 -4.32 -9.76 -3.83
C GLU A 57 -4.19 -8.30 -4.21
N ALA A 58 -4.65 -7.92 -5.40
CA ALA A 58 -4.43 -6.55 -5.86
C ALA A 58 -5.11 -5.52 -4.97
N GLN A 59 -6.34 -5.80 -4.52
CA GLN A 59 -7.06 -4.86 -3.68
C GLN A 59 -6.35 -4.61 -2.35
N LEU A 60 -5.76 -5.64 -1.78
CA LEU A 60 -5.04 -5.49 -0.51
C LEU A 60 -3.84 -4.56 -0.68
N LEU A 61 -3.08 -4.74 -1.74
CA LEU A 61 -1.92 -3.90 -1.99
C LEU A 61 -2.35 -2.47 -2.34
N ALA A 62 -3.38 -2.32 -3.17
CA ALA A 62 -3.87 -1.00 -3.54
C ALA A 62 -4.32 -0.22 -2.31
N LEU A 63 -5.05 -0.87 -1.41
CA LEU A 63 -5.52 -0.23 -0.20
C LEU A 63 -4.35 0.24 0.67
N ALA A 64 -3.33 -0.59 0.80
CA ALA A 64 -2.16 -0.23 1.61
C ALA A 64 -1.44 0.98 1.02
N ILE A 65 -1.31 1.03 -0.31
CA ILE A 65 -0.66 2.17 -0.97
C ILE A 65 -1.49 3.44 -0.76
N ASP A 66 -2.81 3.34 -0.91
CA ASP A 66 -3.68 4.50 -0.72
C ASP A 66 -3.59 5.04 0.70
N ARG A 67 -3.56 4.16 1.69
CA ARG A 67 -3.49 4.59 3.09
C ARG A 67 -2.17 5.27 3.44
N ALA A 68 -1.11 4.93 2.71
CA ALA A 68 0.19 5.54 2.95
C ALA A 68 0.25 6.99 2.50
N THR A 69 -0.65 7.41 1.62
CA THR A 69 -0.76 8.80 1.14
C THR A 69 0.56 9.37 0.67
N TYR A 70 1.19 8.70 -0.30
CA TYR A 70 2.41 9.21 -0.92
C TYR A 70 2.09 10.41 -1.80
N ASP A 71 2.87 11.47 -1.63
CA ASP A 71 2.66 12.68 -2.44
C ASP A 71 2.84 12.40 -3.93
N GLU A 72 3.71 11.47 -4.27
CA GLU A 72 4.00 11.11 -5.65
C GLU A 72 2.84 10.40 -6.34
N VAL A 73 1.89 9.89 -5.58
CA VAL A 73 0.79 9.08 -6.10
C VAL A 73 -0.50 9.88 -6.09
N VAL A 74 -1.14 10.00 -7.26
CA VAL A 74 -2.44 10.64 -7.37
C VAL A 74 -3.54 9.70 -6.87
N GLY A 75 -3.45 8.42 -7.22
CA GLY A 75 -4.42 7.45 -6.78
C GLY A 75 -4.13 6.09 -7.37
N THR A 76 -4.93 5.10 -6.96
CA THR A 76 -4.79 3.74 -7.46
C THR A 76 -6.14 3.18 -7.85
N ILE A 77 -6.11 2.23 -8.77
CA ILE A 77 -7.28 1.44 -9.14
C ILE A 77 -6.85 -0.02 -9.11
N GLY A 78 -7.49 -0.81 -8.27
CA GLY A 78 -7.12 -2.21 -8.13
C GLY A 78 -8.14 -3.14 -8.77
N GLY A 79 -7.62 -4.13 -9.48
CA GLY A 79 -8.43 -5.22 -10.01
C GLY A 79 -8.23 -6.47 -9.17
N ASP A 80 -8.16 -7.61 -9.84
CA ASP A 80 -7.95 -8.88 -9.16
C ASP A 80 -6.47 -9.16 -8.90
N ASP A 81 -5.64 -9.02 -9.95
CA ASP A 81 -4.21 -9.27 -9.88
C ASP A 81 -3.39 -8.11 -10.42
N THR A 82 -4.03 -7.00 -10.73
CA THR A 82 -3.37 -5.85 -11.35
C THR A 82 -3.84 -4.57 -10.69
N ILE A 83 -2.90 -3.68 -10.43
CA ILE A 83 -3.18 -2.36 -9.88
C ILE A 83 -2.63 -1.33 -10.84
N LEU A 84 -3.43 -0.31 -11.14
CA LEU A 84 -2.98 0.86 -11.87
C LEU A 84 -2.71 1.96 -10.86
N VAL A 85 -1.46 2.40 -10.76
CA VAL A 85 -1.06 3.52 -9.92
C VAL A 85 -0.84 4.72 -10.83
N ILE A 86 -1.55 5.81 -10.55
CA ILE A 86 -1.37 7.05 -11.29
C ILE A 86 -0.44 7.94 -10.47
N ALA A 87 0.70 8.28 -11.05
CA ALA A 87 1.70 9.11 -10.37
C ALA A 87 1.67 10.52 -10.92
N ARG A 88 2.27 11.43 -10.16
CA ARG A 88 2.42 12.81 -10.63
C ARG A 88 3.42 12.86 -11.76
N PRO A 89 3.44 13.95 -12.54
CA PRO A 89 4.30 14.04 -13.72
C PRO A 89 5.79 13.96 -13.42
N ARG A 90 6.53 13.70 -14.47
CA ARG A 90 7.99 13.72 -14.51
C ARG A 90 8.56 12.59 -13.72
N ARG A 91 9.37 12.90 -12.69
CA ARG A 91 10.12 11.87 -12.02
C ARG A 91 9.34 11.07 -11.00
N ALA A 92 8.14 11.51 -10.63
CA ALA A 92 7.42 10.85 -9.54
C ALA A 92 7.17 9.38 -9.84
N ALA A 93 6.75 9.06 -11.08
CA ALA A 93 6.51 7.69 -11.45
C ALA A 93 7.78 6.84 -11.39
N ALA A 94 8.88 7.38 -11.92
CA ALA A 94 10.15 6.65 -11.89
C ALA A 94 10.64 6.41 -10.47
N GLU A 95 10.48 7.42 -9.60
CA GLU A 95 10.86 7.25 -8.20
C GLU A 95 10.03 6.20 -7.50
N MET A 96 8.73 6.21 -7.73
CA MET A 96 7.88 5.21 -7.09
C MET A 96 8.20 3.80 -7.58
N VAL A 97 8.54 3.65 -8.87
CA VAL A 97 8.95 2.34 -9.39
C VAL A 97 10.18 1.85 -8.64
N LYS A 98 11.16 2.72 -8.44
CA LYS A 98 12.36 2.34 -7.68
C LYS A 98 12.02 1.90 -6.27
N ARG A 99 11.13 2.63 -5.61
CA ARG A 99 10.73 2.28 -4.25
C ARG A 99 10.02 0.94 -4.22
N PHE A 100 9.07 0.73 -5.14
CA PHE A 100 8.36 -0.54 -5.22
C PHE A 100 9.32 -1.70 -5.44
N GLU A 101 10.27 -1.54 -6.34
CA GLU A 101 11.25 -2.59 -6.60
C GLU A 101 12.13 -2.87 -5.39
N THR A 102 12.53 -1.81 -4.70
CA THR A 102 13.35 -1.97 -3.50
C THR A 102 12.58 -2.71 -2.40
N TRP A 103 11.34 -2.30 -2.17
CA TRP A 103 10.52 -2.92 -1.12
C TRP A 103 10.17 -4.36 -1.46
N ALA A 104 9.98 -4.67 -2.75
CA ALA A 104 9.64 -6.02 -3.16
C ALA A 104 10.77 -7.01 -2.90
N ARG A 105 12.01 -6.52 -2.84
CA ARG A 105 13.18 -7.37 -2.56
C ARG A 105 13.44 -7.56 -1.07
N ALA A 106 12.77 -6.82 -0.25
CA ALA A 106 13.02 -6.83 1.19
C ALA A 106 12.54 -8.13 1.90
#